data_aa24a24fc8105ad478c50f245f295d9c
#
_entry.id   aa24a24fc8105ad478c50f245f295d9c
#
_cell.length_a   1.000
_cell.length_b   1.000
_cell.length_c   1.000
_cell.angle_alpha   90.00
_cell.angle_beta   90.00
_cell.angle_gamma   90.00
#
_symmetry.space_group_name_H-M   'P 1'
#
loop_
_entity.id
_entity.type
_entity.pdbx_description
1 polymer ?
#
loop_
_entity_poly.entity_id
_entity_poly.type
_entity_poly.pdbx_seq_one_letter_code
_entity_poly.pdbx_strand_id
1 'polypeptide(L)'
;MLLRIKQFKISTYGIGACIIIAVATLLRVYLIAQGWPHSNADEDTMGIMAMHIAYHGEHPIFFYGQNYMGTLEAYLAAAFFHLFGASVFTLRLGPVLFFALFLTCMYLLTSLLYTKKLALITLALLTLGSSIMLDTELVAIGGYPELLFFGSLSLLLASWLVLSYDQYSSPRRRLWRLLAYACWGLVVGSGFWSNFLMLSFILVSGLLLVLFCWRELLKGAMLSLVLGLLIGAFPLIVYNLHAAPGENTLQVLAYLHKTGSLELAQIRAHYHLPLEPELRGTMLIGLPAATGGTPFCYDPHLMLTGYLSFPSIQCSILQGNWGLVIIALAWSLGFILLWTIAVVLTIKNLWKLGIRTPGHRWSPAEKYDLKRQFARLMLLCSAGFILLLFVMSPASAVFPGNSRYLVGLLISTPALIAPLWGLSSAGIAMTSNVGNDDHSHTRTWFTFTSFKLVLGRGILLIIGIVLLVGTINAFVEIPAVQANNHQQDVLIQGLLRIKATHIYTDYWTCDSIAFQSKERIICVVVNAQLKVQPRYSRYAPYLKIVKADPNSAYVFLIGAGQIPAIAKRAALSPGHYQRYVFGDYIVYQPVSLN
;
A
#
# COMPACT_ATOMS: atom_id res chain seq x y z
N MET A 1 -35.90 -5.69 -34.60
CA MET A 1 -35.16 -6.84 -34.07
C MET A 1 -34.76 -6.55 -32.64
N LEU A 2 -35.64 -6.88 -31.70
CA LEU A 2 -35.59 -6.53 -30.28
C LEU A 2 -34.36 -7.11 -29.63
N LEU A 3 -33.55 -6.24 -29.02
CA LEU A 3 -32.42 -6.57 -28.14
C LEU A 3 -32.93 -7.51 -27.04
N ARG A 4 -32.63 -8.82 -27.16
CA ARG A 4 -32.67 -9.72 -26.01
C ARG A 4 -31.64 -9.21 -25.01
N ILE A 5 -32.08 -8.44 -24.05
CA ILE A 5 -31.35 -8.21 -22.78
C ILE A 5 -31.23 -9.61 -22.17
N LYS A 6 -30.06 -10.26 -22.38
CA LYS A 6 -29.71 -11.44 -21.60
C LYS A 6 -29.80 -10.99 -20.15
N GLN A 7 -30.76 -11.51 -19.41
CA GLN A 7 -30.81 -11.37 -17.97
C GLN A 7 -29.43 -11.72 -17.43
N PHE A 8 -28.73 -10.73 -16.87
CA PHE A 8 -27.47 -10.89 -16.19
C PHE A 8 -27.78 -11.66 -14.88
N LYS A 9 -27.89 -12.99 -14.95
CA LYS A 9 -27.93 -13.83 -13.75
C LYS A 9 -26.54 -13.77 -13.14
N ILE A 10 -26.40 -12.94 -12.12
CA ILE A 10 -25.20 -12.93 -11.28
C ILE A 10 -25.07 -14.34 -10.71
N SER A 11 -23.93 -14.99 -10.95
CA SER A 11 -23.69 -16.33 -10.41
C SER A 11 -23.64 -16.29 -8.88
N THR A 12 -23.94 -17.38 -8.20
CA THR A 12 -23.82 -17.50 -6.73
C THR A 12 -22.45 -17.06 -6.22
N TYR A 13 -21.38 -17.36 -6.97
CA TYR A 13 -20.03 -16.88 -6.68
C TYR A 13 -19.89 -15.36 -6.81
N GLY A 14 -20.59 -14.75 -7.76
CA GLY A 14 -20.61 -13.29 -7.92
C GLY A 14 -21.32 -12.60 -6.75
N ILE A 15 -22.45 -13.17 -6.29
CA ILE A 15 -23.14 -12.67 -5.09
C ILE A 15 -22.22 -12.79 -3.87
N GLY A 16 -21.58 -13.96 -3.67
CA GLY A 16 -20.62 -14.15 -2.59
C GLY A 16 -19.47 -13.14 -2.64
N ALA A 17 -18.94 -12.83 -3.82
CA ALA A 17 -17.90 -11.81 -3.99
C ALA A 17 -18.41 -10.41 -3.59
N CYS A 18 -19.60 -10.00 -4.05
CA CYS A 18 -20.19 -8.72 -3.66
C CYS A 18 -20.39 -8.62 -2.14
N ILE A 19 -20.83 -9.68 -1.48
CA ILE A 19 -20.99 -9.71 -0.01
C ILE A 19 -19.64 -9.54 0.67
N ILE A 20 -18.60 -10.29 0.27
CA ILE A 20 -17.27 -10.19 0.88
C ILE A 20 -16.67 -8.78 0.66
N ILE A 21 -16.78 -8.23 -0.55
CA ILE A 21 -16.29 -6.87 -0.85
C ILE A 21 -17.04 -5.84 0.00
N ALA A 22 -18.38 -5.96 0.13
CA ALA A 22 -19.16 -5.07 0.98
C ALA A 22 -18.74 -5.14 2.44
N VAL A 23 -18.57 -6.35 2.99
CA VAL A 23 -18.09 -6.56 4.38
C VAL A 23 -16.70 -5.97 4.56
N ALA A 24 -15.76 -6.22 3.63
CA ALA A 24 -14.41 -5.69 3.68
C ALA A 24 -14.39 -4.15 3.66
N THR A 25 -15.23 -3.54 2.81
CA THR A 25 -15.37 -2.08 2.71
C THR A 25 -16.00 -1.50 3.97
N LEU A 26 -17.08 -2.10 4.49
CA LEU A 26 -17.75 -1.65 5.71
C LEU A 26 -16.84 -1.75 6.94
N LEU A 27 -16.01 -2.79 7.03
CA LEU A 27 -15.01 -2.93 8.09
C LEU A 27 -14.04 -1.73 8.08
N ARG A 28 -13.56 -1.34 6.91
CA ARG A 28 -12.64 -0.19 6.74
C ARG A 28 -13.33 1.14 7.02
N VAL A 29 -14.57 1.32 6.54
CA VAL A 29 -15.38 2.50 6.87
C VAL A 29 -15.60 2.61 8.39
N TYR A 30 -15.84 1.50 9.07
CA TYR A 30 -15.99 1.49 10.52
C TYR A 30 -14.69 1.92 11.21
N LEU A 31 -13.53 1.37 10.83
CA LEU A 31 -12.23 1.74 11.40
C LEU A 31 -11.96 3.24 11.26
N ILE A 32 -12.12 3.80 10.04
CA ILE A 32 -11.90 5.24 9.83
C ILE A 32 -12.92 6.09 10.56
N ALA A 33 -14.16 5.63 10.74
CA ALA A 33 -15.19 6.33 11.53
C ALA A 33 -14.84 6.37 13.02
N GLN A 34 -14.06 5.38 13.53
CA GLN A 34 -13.51 5.39 14.88
C GLN A 34 -12.21 6.21 15.00
N GLY A 35 -11.75 6.84 13.91
CA GLY A 35 -10.50 7.61 13.85
C GLY A 35 -9.26 6.76 13.68
N TRP A 36 -9.38 5.43 13.53
CA TRP A 36 -8.24 4.53 13.32
C TRP A 36 -7.86 4.44 11.84
N PRO A 37 -6.56 4.39 11.51
CA PRO A 37 -5.40 4.59 12.38
C PRO A 37 -5.22 6.06 12.76
N HIS A 38 -4.27 6.37 13.66
CA HIS A 38 -3.91 7.77 13.95
C HIS A 38 -3.36 8.44 12.68
N SER A 39 -3.76 9.68 12.40
CA SER A 39 -3.21 10.43 11.26
C SER A 39 -1.74 10.79 11.49
N ASN A 40 -1.03 10.98 10.41
CA ASN A 40 0.37 11.41 10.45
C ASN A 40 0.58 12.64 9.58
N ALA A 41 1.73 13.30 9.75
CA ALA A 41 2.04 14.54 9.05
C ALA A 41 1.93 14.45 7.52
N ASP A 42 2.27 13.30 6.92
CA ASP A 42 2.17 13.13 5.47
C ASP A 42 0.68 13.04 5.03
N GLU A 43 -0.18 12.33 5.77
CA GLU A 43 -1.61 12.28 5.50
C GLU A 43 -2.28 13.65 5.70
N ASP A 44 -1.92 14.35 6.78
CA ASP A 44 -2.47 15.66 7.08
C ASP A 44 -2.03 16.71 6.03
N THR A 45 -0.79 16.60 5.51
CA THR A 45 -0.35 17.36 4.32
C THR A 45 -1.23 17.05 3.10
N MET A 46 -1.58 15.77 2.85
CA MET A 46 -2.51 15.40 1.78
C MET A 46 -3.90 16.01 2.01
N GLY A 47 -4.34 16.09 3.27
CA GLY A 47 -5.59 16.76 3.67
C GLY A 47 -5.55 18.25 3.39
N ILE A 48 -4.44 18.97 3.70
CA ILE A 48 -4.23 20.37 3.35
C ILE A 48 -4.29 20.57 1.83
N MET A 49 -3.59 19.71 1.06
CA MET A 49 -3.64 19.75 -0.40
C MET A 49 -5.06 19.55 -0.93
N ALA A 50 -5.82 18.62 -0.36
CA ALA A 50 -7.21 18.41 -0.74
C ALA A 50 -8.10 19.62 -0.44
N MET A 51 -7.86 20.35 0.67
CA MET A 51 -8.54 21.62 0.96
C MET A 51 -8.15 22.72 -0.05
N HIS A 52 -6.89 22.84 -0.40
CA HIS A 52 -6.43 23.81 -1.40
C HIS A 52 -7.04 23.54 -2.77
N ILE A 53 -7.12 22.27 -3.19
CA ILE A 53 -7.81 21.88 -4.42
C ILE A 53 -9.31 22.23 -4.33
N ALA A 54 -9.97 21.83 -3.24
CA ALA A 54 -11.40 21.96 -3.08
C ALA A 54 -11.85 23.43 -2.97
N TYR A 55 -11.15 24.24 -2.19
CA TYR A 55 -11.65 25.55 -1.77
C TYR A 55 -10.85 26.72 -2.34
N HIS A 56 -9.59 26.50 -2.74
CA HIS A 56 -8.72 27.58 -3.24
C HIS A 56 -8.42 27.44 -4.75
N GLY A 57 -8.84 26.32 -5.40
CA GLY A 57 -8.64 26.11 -6.83
C GLY A 57 -7.17 25.84 -7.20
N GLU A 58 -6.36 25.33 -6.28
CA GLU A 58 -4.99 24.92 -6.59
C GLU A 58 -4.98 23.58 -7.34
N HIS A 59 -3.95 23.37 -8.16
CA HIS A 59 -3.80 22.17 -8.97
C HIS A 59 -2.41 21.55 -8.84
N PRO A 60 -2.01 21.09 -7.62
CA PRO A 60 -0.71 20.49 -7.42
C PRO A 60 -0.57 19.18 -8.19
N ILE A 61 0.53 18.98 -8.90
CA ILE A 61 0.84 17.75 -9.64
C ILE A 61 1.42 16.69 -8.71
N PHE A 62 2.23 17.12 -7.75
CA PHE A 62 2.88 16.28 -6.78
C PHE A 62 2.58 16.71 -5.36
N PHE A 63 2.80 15.79 -4.44
CA PHE A 63 2.74 16.02 -3.01
C PHE A 63 3.65 17.19 -2.61
N TYR A 64 3.19 18.08 -1.75
CA TYR A 64 3.94 19.25 -1.34
C TYR A 64 5.34 18.87 -0.82
N GLY A 65 6.37 19.42 -1.46
CA GLY A 65 7.77 19.17 -1.13
C GLY A 65 8.32 17.80 -1.55
N GLN A 66 7.57 16.97 -2.30
CA GLN A 66 8.02 15.65 -2.78
C GLN A 66 7.64 15.43 -4.26
N ASN A 67 8.49 15.87 -5.17
CA ASN A 67 8.22 15.89 -6.62
C ASN A 67 8.28 14.51 -7.29
N TYR A 68 7.85 13.46 -6.60
CA TYR A 68 7.80 12.07 -7.08
C TYR A 68 6.59 11.28 -6.57
N MET A 69 5.74 11.88 -5.73
CA MET A 69 4.50 11.27 -5.24
C MET A 69 3.31 11.97 -5.86
N GLY A 70 2.53 11.27 -6.67
CA GLY A 70 1.33 11.83 -7.30
C GLY A 70 0.26 12.19 -6.27
N THR A 71 -0.66 13.08 -6.65
CA THR A 71 -1.66 13.69 -5.76
C THR A 71 -3.08 13.21 -6.03
N LEU A 72 -3.24 12.04 -6.65
CA LEU A 72 -4.56 11.52 -7.01
C LEU A 72 -5.48 11.38 -5.79
N GLU A 73 -4.92 10.98 -4.64
CA GLU A 73 -5.63 10.91 -3.36
C GLU A 73 -6.21 12.27 -2.96
N ALA A 74 -5.43 13.36 -3.10
CA ALA A 74 -5.89 14.70 -2.76
C ALA A 74 -7.01 15.18 -3.68
N TYR A 75 -6.94 14.90 -4.99
CA TYR A 75 -8.02 15.24 -5.93
C TYR A 75 -9.31 14.49 -5.62
N LEU A 76 -9.21 13.21 -5.30
CA LEU A 76 -10.38 12.41 -4.93
C LEU A 76 -10.96 12.87 -3.58
N ALA A 77 -10.10 13.16 -2.60
CA ALA A 77 -10.52 13.73 -1.33
C ALA A 77 -11.16 15.12 -1.48
N ALA A 78 -10.64 15.97 -2.36
CA ALA A 78 -11.25 17.28 -2.66
C ALA A 78 -12.69 17.16 -3.14
N ALA A 79 -12.99 16.17 -3.99
CA ALA A 79 -14.37 15.87 -4.42
C ALA A 79 -15.26 15.47 -3.22
N PHE A 80 -14.75 14.64 -2.31
CA PHE A 80 -15.48 14.28 -1.09
C PHE A 80 -15.60 15.45 -0.12
N PHE A 81 -14.61 16.36 -0.04
CA PHE A 81 -14.68 17.55 0.81
C PHE A 81 -15.79 18.51 0.37
N HIS A 82 -16.04 18.64 -0.92
CA HIS A 82 -17.19 19.40 -1.41
C HIS A 82 -18.53 18.80 -0.98
N LEU A 83 -18.62 17.47 -0.84
CA LEU A 83 -19.88 16.79 -0.50
C LEU A 83 -20.10 16.69 1.01
N PHE A 84 -19.05 16.45 1.79
CA PHE A 84 -19.13 16.06 3.20
C PHE A 84 -18.32 16.98 4.14
N GLY A 85 -17.59 17.94 3.59
CA GLY A 85 -16.67 18.80 4.34
C GLY A 85 -15.31 18.16 4.60
N ALA A 86 -14.30 18.99 4.91
CA ALA A 86 -12.94 18.57 5.20
C ALA A 86 -12.83 17.91 6.59
N SER A 87 -12.33 16.68 6.61
CA SER A 87 -11.99 15.90 7.81
C SER A 87 -11.09 14.73 7.46
N VAL A 88 -10.41 14.14 8.44
CA VAL A 88 -9.61 12.91 8.26
C VAL A 88 -10.50 11.74 7.76
N PHE A 89 -11.72 11.61 8.29
CA PHE A 89 -12.68 10.62 7.83
C PHE A 89 -12.96 10.76 6.32
N THR A 90 -13.26 11.98 5.89
CA THR A 90 -13.62 12.25 4.49
C THR A 90 -12.42 12.07 3.56
N LEU A 91 -11.22 12.43 4.00
CA LEU A 91 -9.96 12.20 3.28
C LEU A 91 -9.78 10.71 2.98
N ARG A 92 -10.01 9.86 3.96
CA ARG A 92 -9.83 8.39 3.89
C ARG A 92 -10.89 7.66 3.06
N LEU A 93 -11.98 8.29 2.68
CA LEU A 93 -12.96 7.67 1.77
C LEU A 93 -12.35 7.35 0.38
N GLY A 94 -11.35 8.13 -0.07
CA GLY A 94 -10.61 7.87 -1.30
C GLY A 94 -9.87 6.53 -1.27
N PRO A 95 -8.94 6.31 -0.35
CA PRO A 95 -8.30 5.02 -0.07
C PRO A 95 -9.28 3.84 0.03
N VAL A 96 -10.35 3.98 0.79
CA VAL A 96 -11.40 2.93 0.92
C VAL A 96 -12.04 2.59 -0.44
N LEU A 97 -12.31 3.59 -1.28
CA LEU A 97 -12.85 3.36 -2.63
C LEU A 97 -11.85 2.59 -3.49
N PHE A 98 -10.56 2.98 -3.51
CA PHE A 98 -9.52 2.26 -4.24
C PHE A 98 -9.37 0.82 -3.76
N PHE A 99 -9.46 0.59 -2.45
CA PHE A 99 -9.44 -0.75 -1.90
C PHE A 99 -10.62 -1.62 -2.37
N ALA A 100 -11.84 -1.09 -2.40
CA ALA A 100 -13.01 -1.81 -2.92
C ALA A 100 -12.85 -2.15 -4.42
N LEU A 101 -12.30 -1.22 -5.21
CA LEU A 101 -11.97 -1.45 -6.61
C LEU A 101 -10.86 -2.50 -6.79
N PHE A 102 -9.83 -2.47 -5.93
CA PHE A 102 -8.79 -3.50 -5.87
C PHE A 102 -9.38 -4.89 -5.64
N LEU A 103 -10.22 -5.06 -4.62
CA LEU A 103 -10.87 -6.35 -4.35
C LEU A 103 -11.71 -6.83 -5.54
N THR A 104 -12.41 -5.91 -6.23
CA THR A 104 -13.17 -6.23 -7.44
C THR A 104 -12.24 -6.75 -8.55
N CYS A 105 -11.12 -6.07 -8.79
CA CYS A 105 -10.10 -6.51 -9.74
C CYS A 105 -9.51 -7.87 -9.35
N MET A 106 -9.25 -8.11 -8.07
CA MET A 106 -8.72 -9.37 -7.57
C MET A 106 -9.69 -10.53 -7.75
N TYR A 107 -11.00 -10.32 -7.53
CA TYR A 107 -12.01 -11.33 -7.84
C TYR A 107 -12.01 -11.70 -9.33
N LEU A 108 -12.02 -10.70 -10.21
CA LEU A 108 -12.03 -10.91 -11.65
C LEU A 108 -10.75 -11.58 -12.14
N LEU A 109 -9.58 -11.09 -11.71
CA LEU A 109 -8.28 -11.63 -12.07
C LEU A 109 -8.12 -13.09 -11.61
N THR A 110 -8.46 -13.36 -10.35
CA THR A 110 -8.38 -14.72 -9.81
C THR A 110 -9.37 -15.66 -10.47
N SER A 111 -10.60 -15.21 -10.76
CA SER A 111 -11.59 -16.01 -11.49
C SER A 111 -11.15 -16.31 -12.93
N LEU A 112 -10.43 -15.38 -13.57
CA LEU A 112 -9.91 -15.54 -14.92
C LEU A 112 -8.74 -16.53 -14.97
N LEU A 113 -7.79 -16.42 -14.03
CA LEU A 113 -6.55 -17.21 -14.04
C LEU A 113 -6.68 -18.56 -13.32
N TYR A 114 -7.56 -18.68 -12.34
CA TYR A 114 -7.72 -19.88 -11.49
C TYR A 114 -9.17 -20.35 -11.49
N THR A 115 -9.84 -20.26 -10.35
CA THR A 115 -11.25 -20.68 -10.18
C THR A 115 -12.03 -19.66 -9.36
N LYS A 116 -13.35 -19.64 -9.55
CA LYS A 116 -14.25 -18.78 -8.75
C LYS A 116 -14.21 -19.10 -7.25
N LYS A 117 -13.99 -20.37 -6.88
CA LYS A 117 -13.83 -20.79 -5.47
C LYS A 117 -12.57 -20.19 -4.85
N LEU A 118 -11.44 -20.29 -5.55
CA LEU A 118 -10.18 -19.69 -5.10
C LEU A 118 -10.30 -18.17 -5.02
N ALA A 119 -11.06 -17.54 -5.94
CA ALA A 119 -11.30 -16.10 -5.91
C ALA A 119 -12.02 -15.65 -4.62
N LEU A 120 -13.03 -16.40 -4.16
CA LEU A 120 -13.69 -16.08 -2.88
C LEU A 120 -12.76 -16.24 -1.68
N ILE A 121 -11.91 -17.28 -1.67
CA ILE A 121 -10.92 -17.47 -0.60
C ILE A 121 -9.89 -16.34 -0.62
N THR A 122 -9.41 -15.95 -1.80
CA THR A 122 -8.51 -14.80 -1.96
C THR A 122 -9.14 -13.53 -1.39
N LEU A 123 -10.41 -13.25 -1.72
CA LEU A 123 -11.13 -12.09 -1.18
C LEU A 123 -11.27 -12.17 0.34
N ALA A 124 -11.61 -13.34 0.88
CA ALA A 124 -11.75 -13.54 2.33
C ALA A 124 -10.43 -13.26 3.07
N LEU A 125 -9.29 -13.71 2.52
CA LEU A 125 -7.97 -13.41 3.08
C LEU A 125 -7.60 -11.93 2.95
N LEU A 126 -7.88 -11.29 1.81
CA LEU A 126 -7.63 -9.87 1.58
C LEU A 126 -8.59 -8.95 2.36
N THR A 127 -9.69 -9.47 2.89
CA THR A 127 -10.58 -8.72 3.81
C THR A 127 -9.90 -8.47 5.15
N LEU A 128 -9.04 -9.40 5.56
CA LEU A 128 -8.25 -9.38 6.77
C LEU A 128 -6.84 -8.87 6.46
N GLY A 129 -6.13 -8.36 7.46
CA GLY A 129 -4.76 -7.90 7.29
C GLY A 129 -4.04 -7.72 8.62
N SER A 130 -2.72 -7.54 8.56
CA SER A 130 -1.99 -7.00 9.72
C SER A 130 -2.44 -5.56 9.99
N SER A 131 -2.27 -5.06 11.21
CA SER A 131 -2.58 -3.65 11.52
C SER A 131 -1.84 -2.70 10.58
N ILE A 132 -0.57 -2.98 10.22
CA ILE A 132 0.22 -2.19 9.26
C ILE A 132 -0.37 -2.23 7.84
N MET A 133 -0.84 -3.38 7.37
CA MET A 133 -1.47 -3.45 6.05
C MET A 133 -2.78 -2.69 6.02
N LEU A 134 -3.61 -2.83 7.06
CA LEU A 134 -4.85 -2.08 7.20
C LEU A 134 -4.58 -0.57 7.27
N ASP A 135 -3.55 -0.15 8.01
CA ASP A 135 -3.07 1.23 8.05
C ASP A 135 -2.70 1.72 6.64
N THR A 136 -1.82 0.99 5.95
CA THR A 136 -1.37 1.32 4.59
C THR A 136 -2.53 1.40 3.57
N GLU A 137 -3.60 0.62 3.76
CA GLU A 137 -4.79 0.62 2.90
C GLU A 137 -5.75 1.78 3.16
N LEU A 138 -5.65 2.43 4.33
CA LEU A 138 -6.60 3.44 4.79
C LEU A 138 -6.05 4.86 4.79
N VAL A 139 -4.74 5.02 4.94
CA VAL A 139 -4.10 6.33 5.08
C VAL A 139 -3.73 6.90 3.71
N ALA A 140 -4.03 8.17 3.48
CA ALA A 140 -3.73 8.88 2.23
C ALA A 140 -2.30 9.42 2.23
N ILE A 141 -1.30 8.54 1.98
CA ILE A 141 0.14 8.86 2.04
C ILE A 141 0.93 8.32 0.85
N GLY A 142 0.62 8.76 -0.34
CA GLY A 142 1.50 8.49 -1.49
C GLY A 142 1.10 7.31 -2.36
N GLY A 143 -0.18 7.07 -2.53
CA GLY A 143 -0.71 6.24 -3.60
C GLY A 143 -0.58 4.75 -3.40
N TYR A 144 -0.55 4.23 -2.16
CA TYR A 144 -0.51 2.78 -1.90
C TYR A 144 -1.84 2.07 -2.23
N PRO A 145 -3.01 2.60 -1.85
CA PRO A 145 -4.29 2.05 -2.29
C PRO A 145 -4.47 2.08 -3.81
N GLU A 146 -4.01 3.16 -4.47
CA GLU A 146 -3.99 3.27 -5.93
C GLU A 146 -3.07 2.23 -6.57
N LEU A 147 -1.90 1.99 -5.98
CA LEU A 147 -0.98 0.96 -6.45
C LEU A 147 -1.65 -0.42 -6.49
N LEU A 148 -2.40 -0.78 -5.45
CA LEU A 148 -3.16 -2.03 -5.39
C LEU A 148 -4.20 -2.09 -6.50
N PHE A 149 -4.97 -1.02 -6.70
CA PHE A 149 -5.98 -0.94 -7.73
C PHE A 149 -5.37 -0.96 -9.14
N PHE A 150 -4.46 -0.04 -9.45
CA PHE A 150 -3.87 0.06 -10.79
C PHE A 150 -3.00 -1.16 -11.13
N GLY A 151 -2.25 -1.70 -10.16
CA GLY A 151 -1.46 -2.91 -10.33
C GLY A 151 -2.32 -4.12 -10.67
N SER A 152 -3.38 -4.37 -9.90
CA SER A 152 -4.30 -5.47 -10.15
C SER A 152 -5.09 -5.30 -11.46
N LEU A 153 -5.53 -4.08 -11.78
CA LEU A 153 -6.25 -3.77 -13.01
C LEU A 153 -5.35 -3.91 -14.24
N SER A 154 -4.08 -3.49 -14.18
CA SER A 154 -3.12 -3.66 -15.28
C SER A 154 -2.89 -5.14 -15.61
N LEU A 155 -2.73 -5.99 -14.59
CA LEU A 155 -2.61 -7.44 -14.75
C LEU A 155 -3.90 -8.08 -15.25
N LEU A 156 -5.07 -7.62 -14.79
CA LEU A 156 -6.37 -8.09 -15.25
C LEU A 156 -6.56 -7.79 -16.74
N LEU A 157 -6.33 -6.55 -17.16
CA LEU A 157 -6.47 -6.12 -18.56
C LEU A 157 -5.48 -6.86 -19.47
N ALA A 158 -4.21 -6.96 -19.07
CA ALA A 158 -3.19 -7.69 -19.84
C ALA A 158 -3.55 -9.17 -19.96
N SER A 159 -3.95 -9.83 -18.86
CA SER A 159 -4.38 -11.23 -18.86
C SER A 159 -5.59 -11.45 -19.75
N TRP A 160 -6.59 -10.56 -19.67
CA TRP A 160 -7.79 -10.64 -20.52
C TRP A 160 -7.45 -10.46 -22.00
N LEU A 161 -6.61 -9.48 -22.36
CA LEU A 161 -6.14 -9.25 -23.73
C LEU A 161 -5.42 -10.48 -24.29
N VAL A 162 -4.54 -11.10 -23.52
CA VAL A 162 -3.78 -12.29 -23.93
C VAL A 162 -4.66 -13.51 -24.10
N LEU A 163 -5.55 -13.78 -23.14
CA LEU A 163 -6.41 -14.97 -23.17
C LEU A 163 -7.52 -14.88 -24.24
N SER A 164 -7.95 -13.67 -24.60
CA SER A 164 -8.95 -13.45 -25.65
C SER A 164 -8.37 -13.27 -27.06
N TYR A 165 -7.03 -13.34 -27.23
CA TYR A 165 -6.34 -13.02 -28.49
C TYR A 165 -6.79 -13.86 -29.70
N ASP A 166 -6.97 -15.18 -29.52
CA ASP A 166 -7.34 -16.10 -30.62
C ASP A 166 -8.84 -16.13 -30.93
N GLN A 167 -9.66 -15.42 -30.17
CA GLN A 167 -11.14 -15.38 -30.34
C GLN A 167 -11.59 -14.25 -31.27
N TYR A 168 -10.70 -13.77 -32.11
CA TYR A 168 -10.82 -12.55 -32.89
C TYR A 168 -11.55 -12.78 -34.21
N SER A 169 -12.78 -12.35 -34.36
CA SER A 169 -13.56 -12.52 -35.60
C SER A 169 -14.54 -11.41 -35.97
N SER A 170 -14.71 -10.33 -35.17
CA SER A 170 -15.66 -9.27 -35.52
C SER A 170 -15.13 -7.86 -35.27
N PRO A 171 -15.53 -6.84 -36.09
CA PRO A 171 -15.14 -5.44 -35.90
C PRO A 171 -15.44 -4.89 -34.51
N ARG A 172 -16.59 -5.30 -33.91
CA ARG A 172 -16.99 -4.89 -32.55
C ARG A 172 -16.01 -5.39 -31.49
N ARG A 173 -15.51 -6.62 -31.61
CA ARG A 173 -14.48 -7.17 -30.70
C ARG A 173 -13.16 -6.43 -30.85
N ARG A 174 -12.79 -6.05 -32.08
CA ARG A 174 -11.60 -5.22 -32.34
C ARG A 174 -11.65 -3.91 -31.58
N LEU A 175 -12.79 -3.20 -31.64
CA LEU A 175 -12.97 -1.94 -30.91
C LEU A 175 -12.81 -2.14 -29.39
N TRP A 176 -13.45 -3.15 -28.80
CA TRP A 176 -13.28 -3.44 -27.37
C TRP A 176 -11.85 -3.75 -26.97
N ARG A 177 -11.09 -4.42 -27.84
CA ARG A 177 -9.66 -4.69 -27.57
C ARG A 177 -8.84 -3.41 -27.66
N LEU A 178 -9.06 -2.56 -28.66
CA LEU A 178 -8.39 -1.25 -28.74
C LEU A 178 -8.68 -0.39 -27.53
N LEU A 179 -9.93 -0.35 -27.07
CA LEU A 179 -10.30 0.33 -25.82
C LEU A 179 -9.58 -0.30 -24.61
N ALA A 180 -9.46 -1.61 -24.54
CA ALA A 180 -8.74 -2.27 -23.46
C ALA A 180 -7.22 -1.96 -23.47
N TYR A 181 -6.59 -1.81 -24.66
CA TYR A 181 -5.21 -1.32 -24.77
C TYR A 181 -5.08 0.13 -24.32
N ALA A 182 -6.03 1.00 -24.70
CA ALA A 182 -6.06 2.38 -24.24
C ALA A 182 -6.27 2.45 -22.72
N CYS A 183 -7.19 1.65 -22.18
CA CYS A 183 -7.41 1.55 -20.73
C CYS A 183 -6.16 1.02 -20.00
N TRP A 184 -5.47 0.01 -20.54
CA TRP A 184 -4.22 -0.47 -19.95
C TRP A 184 -3.16 0.62 -19.93
N GLY A 185 -2.98 1.35 -21.04
CA GLY A 185 -2.06 2.49 -21.10
C GLY A 185 -2.42 3.57 -20.06
N LEU A 186 -3.69 3.95 -19.97
CA LEU A 186 -4.19 4.94 -19.00
C LEU A 186 -3.90 4.50 -17.56
N VAL A 187 -4.24 3.26 -17.21
CA VAL A 187 -4.02 2.66 -15.89
C VAL A 187 -2.54 2.66 -15.51
N VAL A 188 -1.69 2.25 -16.44
CA VAL A 188 -0.24 2.20 -16.24
C VAL A 188 0.34 3.62 -16.09
N GLY A 189 -0.09 4.57 -16.92
CA GLY A 189 0.34 5.96 -16.84
C GLY A 189 -0.07 6.63 -15.55
N SER A 190 -1.35 6.54 -15.18
CA SER A 190 -1.88 7.10 -13.93
C SER A 190 -1.25 6.44 -12.70
N GLY A 191 -1.11 5.12 -12.70
CA GLY A 191 -0.49 4.38 -11.61
C GLY A 191 0.98 4.74 -11.44
N PHE A 192 1.72 4.96 -12.54
CA PHE A 192 3.13 5.37 -12.48
C PHE A 192 3.29 6.81 -11.99
N TRP A 193 2.40 7.71 -12.37
CA TRP A 193 2.36 9.05 -11.80
C TRP A 193 2.04 9.03 -10.30
N SER A 194 1.08 8.20 -9.87
CA SER A 194 0.67 8.10 -8.46
C SER A 194 1.78 7.49 -7.59
N ASN A 195 2.37 6.35 -8.03
CA ASN A 195 3.39 5.65 -7.24
C ASN A 195 4.36 4.86 -8.14
N PHE A 196 5.66 5.10 -7.99
CA PHE A 196 6.71 4.45 -8.80
C PHE A 196 6.86 2.94 -8.58
N LEU A 197 6.34 2.36 -7.50
CA LEU A 197 6.27 0.91 -7.31
C LEU A 197 5.42 0.23 -8.39
N MET A 198 4.59 1.00 -9.10
CA MET A 198 3.84 0.55 -10.27
C MET A 198 4.73 -0.03 -11.37
N LEU A 199 6.02 0.33 -11.42
CA LEU A 199 7.00 -0.19 -12.38
C LEU A 199 7.03 -1.73 -12.39
N SER A 200 6.90 -2.38 -11.23
CA SER A 200 6.86 -3.84 -11.12
C SER A 200 5.71 -4.44 -11.92
N PHE A 201 4.54 -3.83 -11.88
CA PHE A 201 3.34 -4.27 -12.58
C PHE A 201 3.37 -3.90 -14.06
N ILE A 202 3.94 -2.74 -14.40
CA ILE A 202 4.16 -2.30 -15.79
C ILE A 202 5.03 -3.31 -16.53
N LEU A 203 6.17 -3.67 -15.94
CA LEU A 203 7.12 -4.60 -16.56
C LEU A 203 6.50 -5.97 -16.80
N VAL A 204 5.85 -6.56 -15.80
CA VAL A 204 5.29 -7.92 -15.93
C VAL A 204 4.06 -7.97 -16.82
N SER A 205 3.13 -6.99 -16.71
CA SER A 205 1.94 -6.93 -17.56
C SER A 205 2.28 -6.53 -19.00
N GLY A 206 3.22 -5.61 -19.20
CA GLY A 206 3.73 -5.21 -20.50
C GLY A 206 4.46 -6.36 -21.22
N LEU A 207 5.32 -7.09 -20.49
CA LEU A 207 5.98 -8.28 -21.04
C LEU A 207 4.96 -9.33 -21.52
N LEU A 208 3.88 -9.54 -20.74
CA LEU A 208 2.82 -10.45 -21.13
C LEU A 208 2.13 -10.03 -22.44
N LEU A 209 1.88 -8.73 -22.63
CA LEU A 209 1.33 -8.19 -23.88
C LEU A 209 2.31 -8.36 -25.06
N VAL A 210 3.58 -8.04 -24.84
CA VAL A 210 4.62 -8.18 -25.88
C VAL A 210 4.76 -9.64 -26.32
N LEU A 211 4.81 -10.60 -25.40
CA LEU A 211 4.98 -12.01 -25.72
C LEU A 211 3.82 -12.60 -26.52
N PHE A 212 2.58 -12.22 -26.21
CA PHE A 212 1.41 -12.89 -26.79
C PHE A 212 0.57 -12.03 -27.75
N CYS A 213 0.69 -10.69 -27.68
CA CYS A 213 -0.12 -9.77 -28.47
C CYS A 213 0.72 -8.88 -29.42
N TRP A 214 2.02 -9.18 -29.61
CA TRP A 214 2.94 -8.34 -30.40
C TRP A 214 2.44 -8.03 -31.82
N ARG A 215 1.80 -9.00 -32.49
CA ARG A 215 1.22 -8.80 -33.84
C ARG A 215 0.08 -7.78 -33.85
N GLU A 216 -0.69 -7.72 -32.79
CA GLU A 216 -1.79 -6.78 -32.63
C GLU A 216 -1.27 -5.39 -32.27
N LEU A 217 -0.24 -5.33 -31.43
CA LEU A 217 0.48 -4.09 -31.13
C LEU A 217 1.03 -3.43 -32.41
N LEU A 218 1.65 -4.20 -33.30
CA LEU A 218 2.14 -3.70 -34.59
C LEU A 218 1.01 -3.26 -35.55
N LYS A 219 -0.25 -3.71 -35.36
CA LYS A 219 -1.41 -3.41 -36.22
C LYS A 219 -2.29 -2.26 -35.68
N GLY A 220 -1.73 -1.33 -34.93
CA GLY A 220 -2.42 -0.11 -34.45
C GLY A 220 -2.89 -0.14 -33.00
N ALA A 221 -2.85 -1.30 -32.29
CA ALA A 221 -3.14 -1.36 -30.87
C ALA A 221 -2.09 -0.57 -30.04
N MET A 222 -0.84 -0.48 -30.54
CA MET A 222 0.21 0.33 -29.94
C MET A 222 -0.18 1.80 -29.85
N LEU A 223 -0.80 2.36 -30.88
CA LEU A 223 -1.26 3.75 -30.85
C LEU A 223 -2.29 3.98 -29.73
N SER A 224 -3.27 3.08 -29.61
CA SER A 224 -4.28 3.17 -28.53
C SER A 224 -3.64 3.06 -27.16
N LEU A 225 -2.68 2.14 -26.98
CA LEU A 225 -1.93 1.96 -25.75
C LEU A 225 -1.12 3.22 -25.40
N VAL A 226 -0.36 3.77 -26.36
CA VAL A 226 0.48 4.97 -26.16
C VAL A 226 -0.39 6.19 -25.86
N LEU A 227 -1.50 6.38 -26.56
CA LEU A 227 -2.43 7.48 -26.26
C LEU A 227 -2.97 7.37 -24.82
N GLY A 228 -3.38 6.17 -24.38
CA GLY A 228 -3.80 5.96 -23.00
C GLY A 228 -2.68 6.26 -22.00
N LEU A 229 -1.45 5.78 -22.27
CA LEU A 229 -0.28 6.03 -21.43
C LEU A 229 0.04 7.53 -21.32
N LEU A 230 0.03 8.26 -22.42
CA LEU A 230 0.29 9.70 -22.43
C LEU A 230 -0.77 10.48 -21.64
N ILE A 231 -2.05 10.10 -21.76
CA ILE A 231 -3.13 10.70 -20.98
C ILE A 231 -2.95 10.40 -19.49
N GLY A 232 -2.67 9.15 -19.11
CA GLY A 232 -2.50 8.76 -17.72
C GLY A 232 -1.25 9.35 -17.06
N ALA A 233 -0.14 9.44 -17.79
CA ALA A 233 1.11 10.02 -17.32
C ALA A 233 1.21 11.54 -17.58
N PHE A 234 0.17 12.18 -18.12
CA PHE A 234 0.19 13.59 -18.50
C PHE A 234 0.69 14.53 -17.39
N PRO A 235 0.22 14.41 -16.13
CA PRO A 235 0.71 15.28 -15.05
C PRO A 235 2.22 15.11 -14.83
N LEU A 236 2.72 13.88 -14.80
CA LEU A 236 4.14 13.55 -14.64
C LEU A 236 4.97 14.14 -15.79
N ILE A 237 4.51 14.02 -17.03
CA ILE A 237 5.19 14.52 -18.22
C ILE A 237 5.27 16.05 -18.18
N VAL A 238 4.13 16.71 -17.94
CA VAL A 238 4.07 18.19 -17.88
C VAL A 238 5.00 18.72 -16.81
N TYR A 239 4.99 18.15 -15.61
CA TYR A 239 5.88 18.56 -14.54
C TYR A 239 7.36 18.47 -14.96
N ASN A 240 7.80 17.31 -15.45
CA ASN A 240 9.21 17.10 -15.77
C ASN A 240 9.71 17.91 -16.96
N LEU A 241 8.82 18.35 -17.86
CA LEU A 241 9.16 19.29 -18.95
C LEU A 241 9.43 20.71 -18.45
N HIS A 242 8.84 21.11 -17.30
CA HIS A 242 8.95 22.45 -16.74
C HIS A 242 9.76 22.51 -15.44
N ALA A 243 10.22 21.36 -14.93
CA ALA A 243 10.94 21.27 -13.66
C ALA A 243 12.27 22.05 -13.72
N ALA A 244 12.57 22.79 -12.66
CA ALA A 244 13.85 23.46 -12.50
C ALA A 244 15.00 22.42 -12.41
N PRO A 245 16.25 22.83 -12.74
CA PRO A 245 17.40 21.97 -12.57
C PRO A 245 17.51 21.45 -11.12
N GLY A 246 17.60 20.12 -10.94
CA GLY A 246 17.63 19.47 -9.62
C GLY A 246 16.28 19.07 -9.07
N GLU A 247 15.17 19.57 -9.61
CA GLU A 247 13.80 19.25 -9.16
C GLU A 247 13.08 18.22 -10.05
N ASN A 248 13.73 17.77 -11.12
CA ASN A 248 13.22 16.70 -11.97
C ASN A 248 13.05 15.41 -11.15
N THR A 249 11.95 14.69 -11.36
CA THR A 249 11.58 13.50 -10.59
C THR A 249 12.70 12.46 -10.48
N LEU A 250 13.44 12.20 -11.57
CA LEU A 250 14.54 11.24 -11.57
C LEU A 250 15.74 11.73 -10.72
N GLN A 251 16.04 13.02 -10.77
CA GLN A 251 17.11 13.63 -9.97
C GLN A 251 16.75 13.59 -8.48
N VAL A 252 15.50 13.87 -8.14
CA VAL A 252 14.99 13.77 -6.75
C VAL A 252 15.10 12.33 -6.24
N LEU A 253 14.67 11.34 -7.03
CA LEU A 253 14.78 9.92 -6.66
C LEU A 253 16.24 9.48 -6.49
N ALA A 254 17.14 9.89 -7.39
CA ALA A 254 18.57 9.61 -7.26
C ALA A 254 19.18 10.23 -6.00
N TYR A 255 18.77 11.45 -5.65
CA TYR A 255 19.18 12.12 -4.42
C TYR A 255 18.69 11.37 -3.18
N LEU A 256 17.42 10.94 -3.15
CA LEU A 256 16.85 10.18 -2.03
C LEU A 256 17.56 8.83 -1.84
N HIS A 257 17.83 8.13 -2.94
CA HIS A 257 18.59 6.87 -2.88
C HIS A 257 19.99 7.07 -2.33
N LYS A 258 20.70 8.12 -2.78
CA LYS A 258 22.03 8.47 -2.25
C LYS A 258 21.98 8.80 -0.76
N THR A 259 21.02 9.59 -0.31
CA THR A 259 20.86 9.97 1.11
C THR A 259 20.56 8.75 1.98
N GLY A 260 19.62 7.89 1.57
CA GLY A 260 19.30 6.64 2.28
C GLY A 260 20.50 5.68 2.34
N SER A 261 21.33 5.62 1.29
CA SER A 261 22.55 4.81 1.29
C SER A 261 23.60 5.34 2.27
N LEU A 262 23.69 6.66 2.49
CA LEU A 262 24.58 7.25 3.49
C LEU A 262 24.10 6.95 4.92
N GLU A 263 22.79 7.04 5.19
CA GLU A 263 22.21 6.64 6.47
C GLU A 263 22.47 5.16 6.76
N LEU A 264 22.31 4.30 5.76
CA LEU A 264 22.59 2.87 5.88
C LEU A 264 24.06 2.58 6.16
N ALA A 265 24.98 3.32 5.54
CA ALA A 265 26.41 3.20 5.82
C ALA A 265 26.76 3.55 7.28
N GLN A 266 26.09 4.55 7.86
CA GLN A 266 26.22 4.89 9.28
C GLN A 266 25.70 3.77 10.19
N ILE A 267 24.54 3.17 9.84
CA ILE A 267 23.99 2.01 10.56
C ILE A 267 24.98 0.84 10.53
N ARG A 268 25.55 0.52 9.37
CA ARG A 268 26.55 -0.55 9.23
C ARG A 268 27.80 -0.29 10.05
N ALA A 269 28.28 0.94 10.09
CA ALA A 269 29.46 1.31 10.87
C ALA A 269 29.22 1.23 12.39
N HIS A 270 27.98 1.48 12.82
CA HIS A 270 27.63 1.48 14.25
C HIS A 270 27.27 0.08 14.79
N TYR A 271 26.64 -0.76 13.97
CA TYR A 271 26.15 -2.09 14.35
C TYR A 271 26.87 -3.19 13.59
N HIS A 272 27.77 -3.92 14.25
CA HIS A 272 28.39 -5.15 13.71
C HIS A 272 27.39 -6.31 13.77
N LEU A 273 26.49 -6.39 12.78
CA LEU A 273 25.42 -7.38 12.75
C LEU A 273 25.81 -8.59 11.87
N PRO A 274 25.38 -9.81 12.22
CA PRO A 274 25.68 -11.02 11.44
C PRO A 274 25.00 -11.07 10.08
N LEU A 275 23.98 -10.21 9.85
CA LEU A 275 23.24 -10.10 8.60
C LEU A 275 23.26 -8.65 8.12
N GLU A 276 23.32 -8.47 6.80
CA GLU A 276 23.17 -7.16 6.17
C GLU A 276 21.88 -6.48 6.64
N PRO A 277 21.90 -5.19 7.00
CA PRO A 277 20.75 -4.48 7.57
C PRO A 277 19.49 -4.58 6.71
N GLU A 278 19.61 -4.52 5.37
CA GLU A 278 18.49 -4.60 4.45
C GLU A 278 17.83 -5.98 4.46
N LEU A 279 18.62 -7.04 4.48
CA LEU A 279 18.12 -8.41 4.56
C LEU A 279 17.45 -8.63 5.91
N ARG A 280 18.05 -8.17 7.00
CA ARG A 280 17.49 -8.25 8.35
C ARG A 280 16.17 -7.49 8.44
N GLY A 281 16.12 -6.23 8.00
CA GLY A 281 14.91 -5.42 8.00
C GLY A 281 13.80 -6.06 7.16
N THR A 282 14.15 -6.61 6.00
CA THR A 282 13.19 -7.32 5.15
C THR A 282 12.64 -8.58 5.83
N MET A 283 13.51 -9.45 6.36
CA MET A 283 13.12 -10.75 6.87
C MET A 283 12.45 -10.71 8.25
N LEU A 284 12.85 -9.77 9.11
CA LEU A 284 12.33 -9.72 10.47
C LEU A 284 11.18 -8.72 10.65
N ILE A 285 11.06 -7.73 9.77
CA ILE A 285 10.09 -6.65 9.91
C ILE A 285 9.23 -6.51 8.65
N GLY A 286 9.83 -6.18 7.50
CA GLY A 286 9.11 -5.80 6.31
C GLY A 286 8.18 -6.88 5.79
N LEU A 287 8.71 -8.08 5.56
CA LEU A 287 7.94 -9.20 5.02
C LEU A 287 6.88 -9.74 5.99
N PRO A 288 7.19 -9.95 7.31
CA PRO A 288 6.16 -10.30 8.28
C PRO A 288 5.03 -9.26 8.34
N ALA A 289 5.36 -7.98 8.44
CA ALA A 289 4.39 -6.89 8.51
C ALA A 289 3.48 -6.84 7.27
N ALA A 290 4.08 -6.95 6.07
CA ALA A 290 3.36 -6.93 4.81
C ALA A 290 2.47 -8.15 4.56
N THR A 291 2.73 -9.28 5.21
CA THR A 291 2.04 -10.56 4.97
C THR A 291 1.23 -11.07 6.15
N GLY A 292 1.07 -10.28 7.20
CA GLY A 292 0.23 -10.59 8.34
C GLY A 292 0.95 -10.91 9.64
N GLY A 293 2.30 -11.01 9.63
CA GLY A 293 3.11 -11.39 10.80
C GLY A 293 3.35 -10.26 11.83
N THR A 294 2.60 -9.16 11.79
CA THR A 294 2.81 -7.98 12.64
C THR A 294 2.86 -8.26 14.14
N PRO A 295 2.07 -9.19 14.72
CA PRO A 295 2.12 -9.44 16.16
C PRO A 295 3.46 -9.95 16.66
N PHE A 296 4.35 -10.40 15.77
CA PHE A 296 5.60 -11.04 16.14
C PHE A 296 6.67 -10.06 16.63
N CYS A 297 6.56 -8.79 16.27
CA CYS A 297 7.59 -7.79 16.57
C CYS A 297 6.96 -6.45 16.97
N TYR A 298 6.33 -6.40 18.12
CA TYR A 298 5.62 -5.20 18.62
C TYR A 298 6.39 -4.56 19.78
N ASP A 299 6.58 -3.23 19.73
CA ASP A 299 7.14 -2.44 20.83
C ASP A 299 6.07 -1.50 21.40
N PRO A 300 5.57 -1.75 22.62
CA PRO A 300 4.59 -0.89 23.26
C PRO A 300 5.11 0.52 23.58
N HIS A 301 6.43 0.73 23.66
CA HIS A 301 7.01 2.04 23.94
C HIS A 301 6.94 3.01 22.75
N LEU A 302 6.81 2.52 21.53
CA LEU A 302 6.59 3.35 20.34
C LEU A 302 5.18 3.99 20.29
N MET A 303 4.22 3.49 21.07
CA MET A 303 2.91 4.12 21.23
C MET A 303 3.00 5.55 21.77
N LEU A 304 3.99 5.83 22.62
CA LEU A 304 4.17 7.14 23.25
C LEU A 304 4.72 8.21 22.29
N THR A 305 5.20 7.82 21.11
CA THR A 305 5.80 8.73 20.11
C THR A 305 4.90 9.01 18.90
N GLY A 306 3.63 8.60 18.93
CA GLY A 306 2.68 8.78 17.82
C GLY A 306 2.80 7.73 16.70
N TYR A 307 3.66 6.73 16.85
CA TYR A 307 3.80 5.61 15.91
C TYR A 307 3.08 4.37 16.43
N LEU A 308 1.77 4.44 16.52
CA LEU A 308 0.92 3.46 17.19
C LEU A 308 0.98 2.03 16.61
N SER A 309 1.46 1.85 15.40
CA SER A 309 1.30 0.58 14.68
C SER A 309 2.57 0.01 14.04
N PHE A 310 3.75 0.53 14.36
CA PHE A 310 4.96 0.04 13.70
C PHE A 310 5.70 -1.02 14.52
N PRO A 311 6.07 -2.16 13.89
CA PRO A 311 6.91 -3.15 14.53
C PRO A 311 8.27 -2.53 14.82
N SER A 312 8.72 -2.67 16.05
CA SER A 312 9.97 -2.11 16.50
C SER A 312 11.16 -2.81 15.87
N ILE A 313 12.21 -2.05 15.62
CA ILE A 313 13.56 -2.55 15.30
C ILE A 313 14.08 -3.47 16.43
N GLN A 314 13.44 -3.47 17.59
CA GLN A 314 13.76 -4.26 18.78
C GLN A 314 13.61 -5.77 18.60
N CYS A 315 13.01 -6.27 17.54
CA CYS A 315 13.20 -7.66 17.11
C CYS A 315 14.62 -7.89 16.62
N SER A 316 15.57 -7.30 17.29
CA SER A 316 16.99 -7.51 16.96
C SER A 316 17.57 -8.61 17.82
N ILE A 317 18.43 -9.40 17.21
CA ILE A 317 19.30 -10.39 17.85
C ILE A 317 20.03 -9.78 19.05
N LEU A 318 20.37 -8.49 18.98
CA LEU A 318 21.10 -7.75 20.03
C LEU A 318 20.29 -7.49 21.30
N GLN A 319 18.97 -7.59 21.27
CA GLN A 319 18.12 -7.30 22.43
C GLN A 319 17.56 -8.53 23.13
N GLY A 320 18.00 -9.73 22.76
CA GLY A 320 17.67 -10.98 23.45
C GLY A 320 16.25 -11.53 23.20
N ASN A 321 15.46 -10.91 22.31
CA ASN A 321 14.10 -11.36 21.96
C ASN A 321 14.13 -12.50 20.94
N TRP A 322 14.92 -13.52 21.18
CA TRP A 322 15.14 -14.65 20.26
C TRP A 322 13.84 -15.35 19.83
N GLY A 323 12.87 -15.47 20.72
CA GLY A 323 11.59 -16.10 20.39
C GLY A 323 10.86 -15.38 19.26
N LEU A 324 10.77 -14.04 19.33
CA LEU A 324 10.13 -13.20 18.32
C LEU A 324 10.95 -13.18 17.01
N VAL A 325 12.27 -13.16 17.10
CA VAL A 325 13.17 -13.24 15.94
C VAL A 325 12.95 -14.56 15.18
N ILE A 326 12.89 -15.67 15.90
CA ILE A 326 12.67 -17.02 15.30
C ILE A 326 11.29 -17.07 14.63
N ILE A 327 10.25 -16.57 15.26
CA ILE A 327 8.89 -16.56 14.69
C ILE A 327 8.81 -15.69 13.44
N ALA A 328 9.37 -14.48 13.47
CA ALA A 328 9.40 -13.58 12.33
C ALA A 328 10.20 -14.17 11.15
N LEU A 329 11.36 -14.77 11.44
CA LEU A 329 12.19 -15.44 10.44
C LEU A 329 11.48 -16.67 9.85
N ALA A 330 10.86 -17.52 10.69
CA ALA A 330 10.11 -18.68 10.25
C ALA A 330 8.93 -18.29 9.35
N TRP A 331 8.22 -17.21 9.69
CA TRP A 331 7.15 -16.65 8.86
C TRP A 331 7.66 -16.21 7.49
N SER A 332 8.74 -15.44 7.45
CA SER A 332 9.34 -14.95 6.22
C SER A 332 9.88 -16.06 5.34
N LEU A 333 10.57 -17.04 5.94
CA LEU A 333 11.04 -18.24 5.22
C LEU A 333 9.87 -19.06 4.70
N GLY A 334 8.79 -19.19 5.48
CA GLY A 334 7.55 -19.84 5.06
C GLY A 334 6.92 -19.16 3.84
N PHE A 335 6.87 -17.83 3.83
CA PHE A 335 6.40 -17.05 2.68
C PHE A 335 7.28 -17.30 1.44
N ILE A 336 8.60 -17.19 1.56
CA ILE A 336 9.55 -17.42 0.46
C ILE A 336 9.45 -18.85 -0.05
N LEU A 337 9.33 -19.83 0.84
CA LEU A 337 9.15 -21.24 0.47
C LEU A 337 7.85 -21.43 -0.33
N LEU A 338 6.75 -20.87 0.14
CA LEU A 338 5.45 -20.95 -0.55
C LEU A 338 5.51 -20.28 -1.93
N TRP A 339 6.14 -19.11 -2.03
CA TRP A 339 6.37 -18.43 -3.29
C TRP A 339 7.22 -19.29 -4.23
N THR A 340 8.32 -19.87 -3.75
CA THR A 340 9.22 -20.73 -4.53
C THR A 340 8.47 -21.96 -5.03
N ILE A 341 7.68 -22.62 -4.19
CA ILE A 341 6.85 -23.76 -4.57
C ILE A 341 5.86 -23.37 -5.68
N ALA A 342 5.19 -22.22 -5.53
CA ALA A 342 4.26 -21.72 -6.54
C ALA A 342 4.94 -21.45 -7.89
N VAL A 343 6.13 -20.85 -7.89
CA VAL A 343 6.95 -20.61 -9.09
C VAL A 343 7.35 -21.94 -9.74
N VAL A 344 7.94 -22.86 -8.96
CA VAL A 344 8.40 -24.18 -9.48
C VAL A 344 7.24 -24.96 -10.08
N LEU A 345 6.10 -25.03 -9.42
CA LEU A 345 4.91 -25.72 -9.94
C LEU A 345 4.39 -25.06 -11.24
N THR A 346 4.40 -23.74 -11.31
CA THR A 346 3.96 -23.01 -12.50
C THR A 346 4.93 -23.25 -13.67
N ILE A 347 6.24 -23.19 -13.43
CA ILE A 347 7.28 -23.49 -14.44
C ILE A 347 7.19 -24.95 -14.87
N LYS A 348 7.03 -25.89 -13.94
CA LYS A 348 6.84 -27.32 -14.26
C LYS A 348 5.63 -27.55 -15.17
N ASN A 349 4.53 -26.85 -14.91
CA ASN A 349 3.34 -26.92 -15.76
C ASN A 349 3.58 -26.31 -17.14
N LEU A 350 4.28 -25.18 -17.22
CA LEU A 350 4.70 -24.57 -18.49
C LEU A 350 5.61 -25.53 -19.27
N TRP A 351 6.59 -26.15 -18.60
CA TRP A 351 7.51 -27.09 -19.23
C TRP A 351 6.77 -28.32 -19.78
N LYS A 352 5.86 -28.90 -19.03
CA LYS A 352 5.01 -30.02 -19.50
C LYS A 352 4.17 -29.65 -20.73
N LEU A 353 3.70 -28.39 -20.82
CA LEU A 353 2.99 -27.89 -21.99
C LEU A 353 3.95 -27.62 -23.18
N GLY A 354 5.17 -27.15 -22.91
CA GLY A 354 6.16 -26.74 -23.94
C GLY A 354 6.95 -27.90 -24.55
N ILE A 355 7.22 -28.98 -23.79
CA ILE A 355 7.96 -30.16 -24.30
C ILE A 355 6.97 -31.06 -25.05
N ARG A 356 6.86 -30.81 -26.32
CA ARG A 356 6.07 -31.64 -27.25
C ARG A 356 6.94 -32.10 -28.40
N THR A 357 6.60 -33.22 -29.00
CA THR A 357 7.31 -33.78 -30.16
C THR A 357 7.36 -32.77 -31.32
N PRO A 358 8.46 -32.67 -32.08
CA PRO A 358 8.52 -31.85 -33.26
C PRO A 358 7.34 -32.16 -34.20
N GLY A 359 6.61 -31.11 -34.67
CA GLY A 359 5.43 -31.26 -35.50
C GLY A 359 4.08 -31.27 -34.76
N HIS A 360 4.04 -31.22 -33.39
CA HIS A 360 2.78 -31.13 -32.64
C HIS A 360 2.02 -29.83 -32.96
N ARG A 361 0.79 -29.96 -33.45
CA ARG A 361 -0.13 -28.81 -33.64
C ARG A 361 -0.86 -28.49 -32.35
N TRP A 362 -0.61 -27.31 -31.79
CA TRP A 362 -1.25 -26.83 -30.59
C TRP A 362 -2.77 -26.67 -30.79
N SER A 363 -3.56 -27.34 -29.98
CA SER A 363 -5.02 -27.10 -29.91
C SER A 363 -5.31 -25.72 -29.32
N PRO A 364 -6.48 -25.14 -29.60
CA PRO A 364 -6.91 -23.88 -28.97
C PRO A 364 -6.91 -23.93 -27.44
N ALA A 365 -7.26 -25.06 -26.85
CA ALA A 365 -7.26 -25.29 -25.40
C ALA A 365 -5.84 -25.26 -24.81
N GLU A 366 -4.89 -25.92 -25.46
CA GLU A 366 -3.49 -25.94 -25.03
C GLU A 366 -2.86 -24.54 -25.13
N LYS A 367 -3.14 -23.78 -26.20
CA LYS A 367 -2.70 -22.38 -26.31
C LYS A 367 -3.28 -21.51 -25.22
N TYR A 368 -4.54 -21.70 -24.89
CA TYR A 368 -5.20 -20.99 -23.80
C TYR A 368 -4.56 -21.31 -22.44
N ASP A 369 -4.30 -22.60 -22.17
CA ASP A 369 -3.65 -23.04 -20.94
C ASP A 369 -2.21 -22.52 -20.83
N LEU A 370 -1.45 -22.52 -21.93
CA LEU A 370 -0.11 -21.94 -21.97
C LEU A 370 -0.13 -20.45 -21.58
N LYS A 371 -0.99 -19.67 -22.22
CA LYS A 371 -1.16 -18.25 -21.94
C LYS A 371 -1.55 -18.00 -20.47
N ARG A 372 -2.46 -18.84 -19.95
CA ARG A 372 -2.93 -18.77 -18.56
C ARG A 372 -1.80 -19.08 -17.56
N GLN A 373 -0.94 -20.07 -17.85
CA GLN A 373 0.20 -20.37 -16.99
C GLN A 373 1.25 -19.24 -17.02
N PHE A 374 1.50 -18.63 -18.20
CA PHE A 374 2.36 -17.44 -18.28
C PHE A 374 1.80 -16.26 -17.46
N ALA A 375 0.49 -15.99 -17.52
CA ALA A 375 -0.14 -14.95 -16.71
C ALA A 375 0.00 -15.23 -15.20
N ARG A 376 -0.12 -16.49 -14.76
CA ARG A 376 0.16 -16.90 -13.37
C ARG A 376 1.61 -16.69 -12.99
N LEU A 377 2.55 -17.02 -13.89
CA LEU A 377 3.99 -16.77 -13.65
C LEU A 377 4.27 -15.27 -13.51
N MET A 378 3.68 -14.42 -14.37
CA MET A 378 3.84 -12.97 -14.27
C MET A 378 3.32 -12.41 -12.96
N LEU A 379 2.22 -12.97 -12.42
CA LEU A 379 1.71 -12.61 -11.11
C LEU A 379 2.70 -12.95 -9.98
N LEU A 380 3.40 -14.08 -10.08
CA LEU A 380 4.48 -14.44 -9.14
C LEU A 380 5.74 -13.60 -9.34
N CYS A 381 6.06 -13.27 -10.61
CA CYS A 381 7.21 -12.40 -10.92
C CYS A 381 7.02 -10.99 -10.38
N SER A 382 5.79 -10.44 -10.37
CA SER A 382 5.54 -9.12 -9.77
C SER A 382 5.89 -9.10 -8.28
N ALA A 383 5.52 -10.14 -7.53
CA ALA A 383 5.88 -10.28 -6.12
C ALA A 383 7.41 -10.39 -5.92
N GLY A 384 8.06 -11.25 -6.72
CA GLY A 384 9.51 -11.41 -6.67
C GLY A 384 10.25 -10.11 -7.00
N PHE A 385 9.73 -9.33 -7.95
CA PHE A 385 10.33 -8.04 -8.33
C PHE A 385 10.17 -6.98 -7.24
N ILE A 386 8.97 -6.87 -6.63
CA ILE A 386 8.74 -5.97 -5.48
C ILE A 386 9.67 -6.33 -4.32
N LEU A 387 9.77 -7.61 -3.98
CA LEU A 387 10.63 -8.07 -2.88
C LEU A 387 12.10 -7.80 -3.18
N LEU A 388 12.55 -8.03 -4.41
CA LEU A 388 13.92 -7.74 -4.84
C LEU A 388 14.24 -6.25 -4.72
N LEU A 389 13.36 -5.37 -5.25
CA LEU A 389 13.55 -3.92 -5.15
C LEU A 389 13.60 -3.46 -3.70
N PHE A 390 12.77 -4.04 -2.83
CA PHE A 390 12.75 -3.69 -1.42
C PHE A 390 14.04 -4.10 -0.71
N VAL A 391 14.50 -5.35 -0.89
CA VAL A 391 15.77 -5.84 -0.32
C VAL A 391 16.98 -5.02 -0.80
N MET A 392 16.95 -4.56 -2.06
CA MET A 392 18.03 -3.74 -2.62
C MET A 392 17.95 -2.26 -2.21
N SER A 393 16.87 -1.85 -1.55
CA SER A 393 16.66 -0.46 -1.15
C SER A 393 17.14 -0.20 0.28
N PRO A 394 17.84 0.92 0.56
CA PRO A 394 18.13 1.35 1.92
C PRO A 394 16.88 1.46 2.81
N ALA A 395 15.73 1.71 2.21
CA ALA A 395 14.45 1.83 2.90
C ALA A 395 14.08 0.62 3.75
N SER A 396 14.53 -0.59 3.37
CA SER A 396 14.25 -1.83 4.11
C SER A 396 14.91 -1.88 5.49
N ALA A 397 16.02 -1.14 5.68
CA ALA A 397 16.81 -1.15 6.90
C ALA A 397 16.59 0.05 7.81
N VAL A 398 16.12 1.19 7.26
CA VAL A 398 16.16 2.48 7.95
C VAL A 398 14.91 2.73 8.81
N PHE A 399 13.73 2.41 8.30
CA PHE A 399 12.46 2.75 8.96
C PHE A 399 11.42 1.63 8.83
N PRO A 400 10.89 1.10 9.95
CA PRO A 400 9.92 -0.01 9.93
C PRO A 400 8.67 0.28 9.11
N GLY A 401 8.18 1.51 9.09
CA GLY A 401 7.03 1.94 8.29
C GLY A 401 7.21 1.78 6.78
N ASN A 402 8.45 1.60 6.32
CA ASN A 402 8.74 1.31 4.91
C ASN A 402 8.26 -0.07 4.46
N SER A 403 7.78 -0.94 5.36
CA SER A 403 7.08 -2.18 5.00
C SER A 403 5.88 -1.93 4.08
N ARG A 404 5.30 -0.72 4.08
CA ARG A 404 4.27 -0.27 3.14
C ARG A 404 4.69 -0.39 1.67
N TYR A 405 5.99 -0.34 1.35
CA TYR A 405 6.49 -0.56 -0.02
C TYR A 405 6.28 -2.00 -0.52
N LEU A 406 5.99 -2.93 0.38
CA LEU A 406 5.67 -4.32 0.06
C LEU A 406 4.16 -4.56 -0.15
N VAL A 407 3.29 -3.55 -0.02
CA VAL A 407 1.83 -3.70 -0.14
C VAL A 407 1.41 -4.38 -1.44
N GLY A 408 2.13 -4.14 -2.53
CA GLY A 408 1.89 -4.78 -3.83
C GLY A 408 1.98 -6.31 -3.82
N LEU A 409 2.58 -6.94 -2.79
CA LEU A 409 2.60 -8.40 -2.60
C LEU A 409 1.17 -8.96 -2.47
N LEU A 410 0.21 -8.18 -1.96
CA LEU A 410 -1.19 -8.59 -1.82
C LEU A 410 -1.82 -9.01 -3.16
N ILE A 411 -1.38 -8.42 -4.27
CA ILE A 411 -1.86 -8.75 -5.63
C ILE A 411 -1.48 -10.20 -6.01
N SER A 412 -0.39 -10.73 -5.48
CA SER A 412 0.06 -12.10 -5.77
C SER A 412 -0.60 -13.19 -4.90
N THR A 413 -1.44 -12.80 -3.93
CA THR A 413 -2.11 -13.73 -2.99
C THR A 413 -2.73 -14.96 -3.67
N PRO A 414 -3.52 -14.85 -4.76
CA PRO A 414 -4.11 -16.04 -5.39
C PRO A 414 -3.07 -17.01 -5.94
N ALA A 415 -1.94 -16.50 -6.44
CA ALA A 415 -0.87 -17.35 -6.95
C ALA A 415 -0.11 -18.07 -5.83
N LEU A 416 0.07 -17.41 -4.69
CA LEU A 416 0.71 -17.97 -3.51
C LEU A 416 -0.13 -19.08 -2.86
N ILE A 417 -1.44 -18.88 -2.72
CA ILE A 417 -2.32 -19.87 -2.06
C ILE A 417 -2.81 -20.97 -3.00
N ALA A 418 -2.68 -20.82 -4.33
CA ALA A 418 -3.13 -21.81 -5.30
C ALA A 418 -2.54 -23.23 -5.08
N PRO A 419 -1.24 -23.42 -4.75
CA PRO A 419 -0.70 -24.73 -4.42
C PRO A 419 -1.39 -25.36 -3.21
N LEU A 420 -1.62 -24.60 -2.14
CA LEU A 420 -2.29 -25.06 -0.92
C LEU A 420 -3.74 -25.46 -1.21
N TRP A 421 -4.43 -24.65 -2.00
CA TRP A 421 -5.78 -24.95 -2.47
C TRP A 421 -5.82 -26.19 -3.36
N GLY A 422 -4.84 -26.37 -4.26
CA GLY A 422 -4.69 -27.56 -5.09
C GLY A 422 -4.53 -28.83 -4.27
N LEU A 423 -3.71 -28.81 -3.21
CA LEU A 423 -3.57 -29.90 -2.26
C LEU A 423 -4.89 -30.22 -1.54
N SER A 424 -5.64 -29.17 -1.16
CA SER A 424 -6.91 -29.30 -0.44
C SER A 424 -8.06 -29.81 -1.30
N SER A 425 -8.03 -29.61 -2.63
CA SER A 425 -9.11 -29.99 -3.56
C SER A 425 -8.89 -31.34 -4.26
N ALA A 426 -7.65 -31.79 -4.40
CA ALA A 426 -7.32 -33.08 -5.01
C ALA A 426 -7.93 -34.29 -4.25
N GLY A 427 -8.06 -34.17 -2.92
CA GLY A 427 -8.68 -35.20 -2.07
C GLY A 427 -10.19 -35.39 -2.31
N ILE A 428 -10.90 -34.31 -2.67
CA ILE A 428 -12.36 -34.35 -2.86
C ILE A 428 -12.72 -35.04 -4.19
N ALA A 429 -11.90 -34.87 -5.22
CA ALA A 429 -12.13 -35.48 -6.53
C ALA A 429 -11.94 -37.01 -6.52
N MET A 430 -11.06 -37.54 -5.66
CA MET A 430 -10.84 -38.99 -5.54
C MET A 430 -11.90 -39.69 -4.71
N THR A 431 -12.50 -39.01 -3.71
CA THR A 431 -13.56 -39.66 -2.90
C THR A 431 -14.88 -39.82 -3.65
N SER A 432 -15.09 -39.11 -4.75
CA SER A 432 -16.30 -39.23 -5.58
C SER A 432 -16.22 -40.33 -6.63
N ASN A 433 -15.02 -40.93 -6.89
CA ASN A 433 -14.82 -41.96 -7.91
C ASN A 433 -14.51 -43.37 -7.33
N VAL A 434 -14.57 -43.55 -6.02
CA VAL A 434 -14.43 -44.88 -5.41
C VAL A 434 -15.78 -45.57 -5.33
N GLY A 435 -16.20 -46.12 -6.47
CA GLY A 435 -17.18 -47.16 -6.54
C GLY A 435 -16.43 -48.47 -6.85
N ASN A 436 -16.47 -49.39 -5.90
CA ASN A 436 -16.11 -50.83 -6.00
C ASN A 436 -14.88 -51.21 -6.84
N ASP A 437 -13.74 -51.48 -6.22
CA ASP A 437 -12.96 -52.72 -6.32
C ASP A 437 -11.57 -52.56 -5.64
N ASP A 438 -11.16 -53.65 -4.98
CA ASP A 438 -9.83 -53.94 -4.38
C ASP A 438 -9.41 -53.29 -3.06
N HIS A 439 -9.53 -54.13 -2.00
CA HIS A 439 -9.30 -53.76 -0.59
C HIS A 439 -7.85 -53.70 -0.07
N SER A 440 -6.80 -54.03 -0.83
CA SER A 440 -5.46 -54.17 -0.27
C SER A 440 -4.46 -53.04 -0.59
N HIS A 441 -4.59 -52.35 -1.73
CA HIS A 441 -3.72 -51.22 -2.08
C HIS A 441 -4.30 -49.86 -1.69
N THR A 442 -5.54 -49.78 -1.25
CA THR A 442 -6.27 -48.52 -0.98
C THR A 442 -5.87 -47.84 0.33
N ARG A 443 -5.37 -48.59 1.31
CA ARG A 443 -5.11 -48.05 2.67
C ARG A 443 -3.94 -47.06 2.74
N THR A 444 -2.84 -47.31 2.03
CA THR A 444 -1.67 -46.40 1.97
C THR A 444 -1.90 -45.15 1.12
N TRP A 445 -2.67 -45.25 0.04
CA TRP A 445 -3.05 -44.13 -0.81
C TRP A 445 -4.04 -43.19 -0.12
N PHE A 446 -4.97 -43.76 0.64
CA PHE A 446 -5.98 -43.01 1.39
C PHE A 446 -5.35 -42.15 2.49
N THR A 447 -4.36 -42.67 3.21
CA THR A 447 -3.61 -41.95 4.26
C THR A 447 -2.78 -40.80 3.68
N PHE A 448 -2.09 -40.97 2.55
CA PHE A 448 -1.24 -39.93 1.95
C PHE A 448 -2.06 -38.79 1.33
N THR A 449 -3.21 -39.10 0.74
CA THR A 449 -4.12 -38.10 0.16
C THR A 449 -4.82 -37.30 1.26
N SER A 450 -5.23 -37.94 2.34
CA SER A 450 -5.81 -37.29 3.52
C SER A 450 -4.80 -36.36 4.20
N PHE A 451 -3.52 -36.77 4.31
CA PHE A 451 -2.46 -35.95 4.87
C PHE A 451 -2.25 -34.63 4.06
N LYS A 452 -2.17 -34.72 2.72
CA LYS A 452 -2.01 -33.53 1.85
C LYS A 452 -3.19 -32.57 1.99
N LEU A 453 -4.40 -33.10 2.08
CA LEU A 453 -5.62 -32.31 2.25
C LEU A 453 -5.62 -31.57 3.59
N VAL A 454 -5.27 -32.25 4.68
CA VAL A 454 -5.17 -31.67 6.03
C VAL A 454 -4.07 -30.61 6.07
N LEU A 455 -2.90 -30.90 5.48
CA LEU A 455 -1.78 -29.95 5.43
C LEU A 455 -2.15 -28.66 4.69
N GLY A 456 -2.72 -28.75 3.48
CA GLY A 456 -3.10 -27.58 2.69
C GLY A 456 -4.16 -26.71 3.38
N ARG A 457 -5.18 -27.35 3.97
CA ARG A 457 -6.22 -26.62 4.74
C ARG A 457 -5.68 -26.04 6.04
N GLY A 458 -4.83 -26.80 6.74
CA GLY A 458 -4.21 -26.35 7.99
C GLY A 458 -3.37 -25.09 7.79
N ILE A 459 -2.53 -25.04 6.75
CA ILE A 459 -1.72 -23.86 6.45
C ILE A 459 -2.61 -22.66 6.09
N LEU A 460 -3.65 -22.86 5.23
CA LEU A 460 -4.59 -21.78 4.89
C LEU A 460 -5.33 -21.25 6.12
N LEU A 461 -5.71 -22.13 7.05
CA LEU A 461 -6.35 -21.76 8.31
C LEU A 461 -5.40 -20.95 9.19
N ILE A 462 -4.14 -21.37 9.33
CA ILE A 462 -3.11 -20.64 10.08
C ILE A 462 -2.92 -19.22 9.50
N ILE A 463 -2.78 -19.09 8.18
CA ILE A 463 -2.68 -17.79 7.52
C ILE A 463 -3.92 -16.93 7.85
N GLY A 464 -5.12 -17.51 7.74
CA GLY A 464 -6.37 -16.82 8.04
C GLY A 464 -6.44 -16.36 9.50
N ILE A 465 -6.02 -17.20 10.46
CA ILE A 465 -5.99 -16.86 11.89
C ILE A 465 -5.01 -15.72 12.16
N VAL A 466 -3.80 -15.76 11.58
CA VAL A 466 -2.80 -14.70 11.78
C VAL A 466 -3.31 -13.35 11.23
N LEU A 467 -3.91 -13.35 10.03
CA LEU A 467 -4.52 -12.15 9.46
C LEU A 467 -5.70 -11.64 10.31
N LEU A 468 -6.51 -12.56 10.85
CA LEU A 468 -7.62 -12.20 11.76
C LEU A 468 -7.09 -11.56 13.05
N VAL A 469 -6.05 -12.11 13.66
CA VAL A 469 -5.40 -11.52 14.84
C VAL A 469 -4.88 -10.12 14.53
N GLY A 470 -4.23 -9.91 13.38
CA GLY A 470 -3.80 -8.58 12.93
C GLY A 470 -4.97 -7.61 12.79
N THR A 471 -6.10 -8.06 12.25
CA THR A 471 -7.33 -7.26 12.16
C THR A 471 -7.89 -6.94 13.54
N ILE A 472 -7.93 -7.91 14.45
CA ILE A 472 -8.38 -7.69 15.84
C ILE A 472 -7.49 -6.65 16.54
N ASN A 473 -6.17 -6.69 16.32
CA ASN A 473 -5.26 -5.70 16.89
C ASN A 473 -5.61 -4.28 16.47
N ALA A 474 -6.01 -4.04 15.21
CA ALA A 474 -6.49 -2.73 14.76
C ALA A 474 -7.71 -2.24 15.60
N PHE A 475 -8.63 -3.14 15.97
CA PHE A 475 -9.74 -2.79 16.86
C PHE A 475 -9.30 -2.51 18.28
N VAL A 476 -8.33 -3.26 18.79
CA VAL A 476 -7.78 -3.07 20.16
C VAL A 476 -7.04 -1.72 20.26
N GLU A 477 -6.48 -1.22 19.19
CA GLU A 477 -5.77 0.07 19.12
C GLU A 477 -6.73 1.28 19.13
N ILE A 478 -8.02 1.12 18.78
CA ILE A 478 -9.00 2.23 18.68
C ILE A 478 -9.04 3.14 19.91
N PRO A 479 -9.15 2.63 21.17
CA PRO A 479 -9.22 3.52 22.33
C PRO A 479 -7.98 4.40 22.51
N ALA A 480 -6.79 3.86 22.22
CA ALA A 480 -5.54 4.60 22.31
C ALA A 480 -5.46 5.71 21.24
N VAL A 481 -5.91 5.41 20.01
CA VAL A 481 -5.99 6.40 18.93
C VAL A 481 -6.98 7.50 19.27
N GLN A 482 -8.15 7.17 19.81
CA GLN A 482 -9.16 8.16 20.22
C GLN A 482 -8.64 9.06 21.35
N ALA A 483 -7.89 8.50 22.31
CA ALA A 483 -7.24 9.30 23.35
C ALA A 483 -6.23 10.30 22.76
N ASN A 484 -5.41 9.88 21.78
CA ASN A 484 -4.46 10.77 21.11
C ASN A 484 -5.18 11.87 20.30
N ASN A 485 -6.21 11.53 19.55
CA ASN A 485 -7.02 12.50 18.81
C ASN A 485 -7.65 13.53 19.76
N HIS A 486 -8.14 13.09 20.93
CA HIS A 486 -8.67 13.99 21.95
C HIS A 486 -7.60 14.97 22.49
N GLN A 487 -6.37 14.50 22.74
CA GLN A 487 -5.28 15.39 23.18
C GLN A 487 -4.96 16.46 22.13
N GLN A 488 -5.01 16.10 20.86
CA GLN A 488 -4.82 17.03 19.75
C GLN A 488 -5.96 18.06 19.65
N ASP A 489 -7.21 17.64 19.85
CA ASP A 489 -8.36 18.54 19.92
C ASP A 489 -8.23 19.55 21.07
N VAL A 490 -7.79 19.08 22.25
CA VAL A 490 -7.52 19.94 23.42
C VAL A 490 -6.45 20.99 23.09
N LEU A 491 -5.38 20.59 22.40
CA LEU A 491 -4.34 21.51 21.95
C LEU A 491 -4.91 22.57 20.99
N ILE A 492 -5.61 22.14 19.94
CA ILE A 492 -6.17 23.06 18.92
C ILE A 492 -7.13 24.07 19.59
N GLN A 493 -8.03 23.61 20.43
CA GLN A 493 -8.96 24.50 21.17
C GLN A 493 -8.22 25.44 22.11
N GLY A 494 -7.19 24.96 22.81
CA GLY A 494 -6.32 25.76 23.66
C GLY A 494 -5.62 26.87 22.89
N LEU A 495 -5.00 26.55 21.75
CA LEU A 495 -4.31 27.53 20.88
C LEU A 495 -5.28 28.60 20.34
N LEU A 496 -6.47 28.18 19.89
CA LEU A 496 -7.50 29.12 19.42
C LEU A 496 -7.99 30.05 20.52
N ARG A 497 -8.13 29.55 21.78
CA ARG A 497 -8.53 30.35 22.94
C ARG A 497 -7.53 31.45 23.26
N ILE A 498 -6.25 31.15 23.20
CA ILE A 498 -5.17 32.15 23.42
C ILE A 498 -4.81 32.93 22.16
N LYS A 499 -5.54 32.72 21.05
CA LYS A 499 -5.32 33.36 19.73
C LYS A 499 -3.92 33.09 19.14
N ALA A 500 -3.31 31.96 19.45
CA ALA A 500 -2.06 31.52 18.86
C ALA A 500 -2.33 30.83 17.50
N THR A 501 -2.54 31.61 16.47
CA THR A 501 -2.88 31.14 15.11
C THR A 501 -1.64 30.84 14.24
N HIS A 502 -0.48 31.35 14.63
CA HIS A 502 0.81 31.10 13.98
C HIS A 502 1.75 30.42 14.96
N ILE A 503 2.30 29.26 14.59
CA ILE A 503 3.12 28.46 15.51
C ILE A 503 4.39 27.92 14.89
N TYR A 504 5.43 27.79 15.71
CA TYR A 504 6.61 26.98 15.45
C TYR A 504 6.49 25.66 16.22
N THR A 505 6.67 24.54 15.53
CA THR A 505 6.53 23.21 16.15
C THR A 505 7.43 22.19 15.46
N ASP A 506 7.33 20.91 15.86
CA ASP A 506 8.00 19.79 15.17
C ASP A 506 7.23 19.33 13.93
N TYR A 507 7.85 18.47 13.13
CA TYR A 507 7.31 17.97 11.87
C TYR A 507 5.98 17.22 12.05
N TRP A 508 5.89 16.36 13.05
CA TRP A 508 4.73 15.49 13.24
C TRP A 508 3.49 16.22 13.73
N THR A 509 3.70 17.32 14.44
CA THR A 509 2.63 18.14 15.03
C THR A 509 2.12 19.22 14.05
N CYS A 510 2.99 19.72 13.15
CA CYS A 510 2.71 20.87 12.30
C CYS A 510 1.48 20.67 11.41
N ASP A 511 1.58 19.80 10.42
CA ASP A 511 0.54 19.66 9.39
C ASP A 511 -0.76 19.07 9.97
N SER A 512 -0.65 18.28 11.06
CA SER A 512 -1.81 17.76 11.77
C SER A 512 -2.66 18.88 12.40
N ILE A 513 -2.03 19.86 13.06
CA ILE A 513 -2.73 21.02 13.60
C ILE A 513 -3.33 21.87 12.48
N ALA A 514 -2.57 22.09 11.40
CA ALA A 514 -3.02 22.93 10.29
C ALA A 514 -4.25 22.32 9.61
N PHE A 515 -4.21 21.03 9.26
CA PHE A 515 -5.33 20.33 8.63
C PHE A 515 -6.55 20.25 9.53
N GLN A 516 -6.41 19.78 10.79
CA GLN A 516 -7.52 19.55 11.68
C GLN A 516 -8.15 20.87 12.20
N SER A 517 -7.36 21.94 12.31
CA SER A 517 -7.90 23.28 12.57
C SER A 517 -8.54 23.92 11.34
N LYS A 518 -8.49 23.29 10.15
CA LYS A 518 -8.91 23.84 8.86
C LYS A 518 -8.20 25.17 8.60
N GLU A 519 -6.86 25.15 8.72
CA GLU A 519 -5.94 26.28 8.52
C GLU A 519 -6.19 27.51 9.39
N ARG A 520 -7.03 27.37 10.44
CA ARG A 520 -7.16 28.44 11.45
C ARG A 520 -5.89 28.61 12.27
N ILE A 521 -5.06 27.58 12.33
CA ILE A 521 -3.72 27.60 12.89
C ILE A 521 -2.78 27.09 11.81
N ILE A 522 -1.77 27.87 11.47
CA ILE A 522 -0.73 27.48 10.52
C ILE A 522 0.63 27.40 11.21
N CYS A 523 1.52 26.59 10.69
CA CYS A 523 2.74 26.21 11.39
C CYS A 523 3.99 26.24 10.50
N VAL A 524 5.13 26.30 11.17
CA VAL A 524 6.46 26.13 10.58
C VAL A 524 7.26 25.15 11.43
N VAL A 525 7.93 24.22 10.74
CA VAL A 525 8.74 23.20 11.39
C VAL A 525 10.09 23.76 11.84
N VAL A 526 10.48 23.46 13.10
CA VAL A 526 11.78 23.81 13.67
C VAL A 526 12.49 22.57 14.25
N ASN A 527 13.82 22.59 14.23
CA ASN A 527 14.64 21.54 14.86
C ASN A 527 14.83 21.78 16.37
N ALA A 528 15.60 20.91 17.03
CA ALA A 528 15.88 21.00 18.48
C ALA A 528 16.56 22.33 18.90
N GLN A 529 17.21 23.03 17.99
CA GLN A 529 17.84 24.35 18.23
C GLN A 529 16.91 25.52 17.83
N LEU A 530 15.63 25.26 17.56
CA LEU A 530 14.63 26.22 17.10
C LEU A 530 14.96 26.87 15.74
N LYS A 531 15.81 26.22 14.94
CA LYS A 531 16.10 26.66 13.57
C LYS A 531 15.04 26.12 12.63
N VAL A 532 14.48 26.99 11.82
CA VAL A 532 13.48 26.65 10.81
C VAL A 532 14.01 25.59 9.85
N GLN A 533 13.16 24.61 9.55
CA GLN A 533 13.43 23.51 8.64
C GLN A 533 12.58 23.65 7.37
N PRO A 534 13.02 24.42 6.33
CA PRO A 534 12.19 24.69 5.15
C PRO A 534 11.78 23.42 4.38
N ARG A 535 12.64 22.40 4.39
CA ARG A 535 12.39 21.11 3.71
C ARG A 535 11.22 20.34 4.32
N TYR A 536 10.98 20.51 5.62
CA TYR A 536 9.90 19.85 6.35
C TYR A 536 8.65 20.71 6.51
N SER A 537 8.72 22.01 6.19
CA SER A 537 7.55 22.90 6.09
C SER A 537 6.95 22.74 4.69
N ARG A 538 6.08 21.77 4.53
CA ARG A 538 5.59 21.26 3.24
C ARG A 538 4.97 22.31 2.34
N TYR A 539 4.18 23.24 2.90
CA TYR A 539 3.57 24.32 2.14
C TYR A 539 4.32 25.64 2.36
N ALA A 540 5.07 26.06 1.35
CA ALA A 540 5.98 27.20 1.42
C ALA A 540 5.33 28.54 1.81
N PRO A 541 4.06 28.87 1.48
CA PRO A 541 3.40 30.09 1.91
C PRO A 541 3.33 30.24 3.43
N TYR A 542 3.10 29.15 4.20
CA TYR A 542 3.06 29.21 5.67
C TYR A 542 4.36 29.74 6.27
N LEU A 543 5.51 29.37 5.69
CA LEU A 543 6.81 29.83 6.14
C LEU A 543 6.93 31.37 6.14
N LYS A 544 6.39 32.02 5.12
CA LYS A 544 6.42 33.48 5.00
C LYS A 544 5.52 34.13 6.05
N ILE A 545 4.31 33.59 6.24
CA ILE A 545 3.29 34.15 7.14
C ILE A 545 3.74 34.00 8.59
N VAL A 546 4.12 32.79 9.03
CA VAL A 546 4.54 32.53 10.42
C VAL A 546 5.82 33.29 10.79
N LYS A 547 6.77 33.43 9.85
CA LYS A 547 7.98 34.25 10.10
C LYS A 547 7.71 35.74 10.22
N ALA A 548 6.68 36.23 9.54
CA ALA A 548 6.31 37.64 9.59
C ALA A 548 5.56 38.04 10.87
N ASP A 549 4.99 37.08 11.57
CA ASP A 549 4.25 37.32 12.81
C ASP A 549 5.17 37.25 14.04
N PRO A 550 5.45 38.39 14.73
CA PRO A 550 6.28 38.40 15.93
C PRO A 550 5.64 37.68 17.12
N ASN A 551 4.32 37.43 17.09
CA ASN A 551 3.56 36.75 18.14
C ASN A 551 3.46 35.22 17.91
N SER A 552 4.14 34.68 16.91
CA SER A 552 4.15 33.24 16.64
C SER A 552 4.60 32.44 17.87
N ALA A 553 3.73 31.54 18.33
CA ALA A 553 3.98 30.73 19.53
C ALA A 553 4.86 29.49 19.21
N TYR A 554 5.51 28.95 20.23
CA TYR A 554 6.24 27.70 20.16
C TYR A 554 5.43 26.60 20.85
N VAL A 555 5.17 25.50 20.15
CA VAL A 555 4.30 24.40 20.60
C VAL A 555 5.04 23.08 20.47
N PHE A 556 5.22 22.35 21.58
CA PHE A 556 5.93 21.06 21.56
C PHE A 556 5.31 20.08 22.54
N LEU A 557 5.37 18.80 22.19
CA LEU A 557 5.00 17.69 23.09
C LEU A 557 5.90 17.72 24.33
N ILE A 558 5.37 17.40 25.51
CA ILE A 558 6.14 17.27 26.74
C ILE A 558 7.26 16.23 26.53
N GLY A 559 8.50 16.60 26.80
CA GLY A 559 9.66 15.75 26.55
C GLY A 559 10.30 15.93 25.16
N ALA A 560 9.73 16.73 24.27
CA ALA A 560 10.34 16.98 22.96
C ALA A 560 11.70 17.67 23.06
N GLY A 561 12.63 17.32 22.16
CA GLY A 561 13.99 17.83 22.15
C GLY A 561 14.14 19.35 21.93
N GLN A 562 13.06 20.04 21.51
CA GLN A 562 13.00 21.50 21.35
C GLN A 562 12.77 22.24 22.68
N ILE A 563 12.18 21.58 23.70
CA ILE A 563 11.80 22.22 24.97
C ILE A 563 12.98 22.85 25.69
N PRO A 564 14.16 22.22 25.83
CA PRO A 564 15.31 22.86 26.50
C PRO A 564 15.71 24.19 25.85
N ALA A 565 15.67 24.25 24.51
CA ALA A 565 16.07 25.46 23.78
C ALA A 565 15.06 26.61 23.97
N ILE A 566 13.74 26.33 23.91
CA ILE A 566 12.72 27.37 24.13
C ILE A 566 12.65 27.78 25.59
N ALA A 567 12.80 26.87 26.55
CA ALA A 567 12.84 27.19 27.98
C ALA A 567 14.04 28.09 28.31
N LYS A 568 15.22 27.79 27.76
CA LYS A 568 16.41 28.66 27.90
C LYS A 568 16.16 30.04 27.30
N ARG A 569 15.56 30.12 26.11
CA ARG A 569 15.22 31.40 25.45
C ARG A 569 14.24 32.22 26.28
N ALA A 570 13.20 31.58 26.83
CA ALA A 570 12.22 32.25 27.70
C ALA A 570 12.86 32.73 29.02
N ALA A 571 13.78 31.96 29.60
CA ALA A 571 14.51 32.36 30.82
C ALA A 571 15.46 33.55 30.59
N LEU A 572 16.06 33.66 29.39
CA LEU A 572 16.93 34.79 29.02
C LEU A 572 16.13 36.07 28.70
N SER A 573 14.82 35.98 28.52
CA SER A 573 13.92 37.11 28.24
C SER A 573 12.71 37.07 29.18
N PRO A 574 12.88 37.32 30.48
CA PRO A 574 11.80 37.27 31.46
C PRO A 574 10.65 38.21 31.07
N GLY A 575 9.42 37.71 31.16
CA GLY A 575 8.21 38.47 30.79
C GLY A 575 7.85 38.50 29.31
N HIS A 576 8.76 38.06 28.40
CA HIS A 576 8.46 38.02 26.95
C HIS A 576 7.68 36.80 26.49
N TYR A 577 7.57 35.77 27.32
CA TYR A 577 6.84 34.55 27.00
C TYR A 577 5.90 34.16 28.12
N GLN A 578 4.64 33.87 27.76
CA GLN A 578 3.68 33.22 28.64
C GLN A 578 3.64 31.74 28.32
N ARG A 579 3.76 30.89 29.35
CA ARG A 579 3.75 29.43 29.23
C ARG A 579 2.35 28.89 29.55
N TYR A 580 1.83 28.06 28.60
CA TYR A 580 0.59 27.29 28.80
C TYR A 580 0.87 25.80 28.66
N VAL A 581 -0.05 24.97 29.17
CA VAL A 581 -0.06 23.54 29.01
C VAL A 581 -1.45 23.13 28.51
N PHE A 582 -1.53 22.48 27.37
CA PHE A 582 -2.77 21.96 26.81
C PHE A 582 -2.58 20.46 26.54
N GLY A 583 -3.22 19.60 27.37
CA GLY A 583 -2.97 18.16 27.32
C GLY A 583 -1.48 17.86 27.52
N ASP A 584 -0.93 17.09 26.61
CA ASP A 584 0.49 16.69 26.64
C ASP A 584 1.44 17.71 25.97
N TYR A 585 0.95 18.92 25.64
CA TYR A 585 1.74 19.93 24.94
C TYR A 585 2.04 21.14 25.80
N ILE A 586 3.28 21.67 25.66
CA ILE A 586 3.70 22.93 26.25
C ILE A 586 3.72 24.00 25.14
N VAL A 587 3.15 25.15 25.45
CA VAL A 587 3.07 26.32 24.57
C VAL A 587 3.80 27.47 25.21
N TYR A 588 4.71 28.11 24.46
CA TYR A 588 5.35 29.37 24.81
C TYR A 588 4.86 30.44 23.83
N GLN A 589 4.00 31.31 24.30
CA GLN A 589 3.46 32.42 23.50
C GLN A 589 4.23 33.70 23.82
N PRO A 590 4.76 34.44 22.80
CA PRO A 590 5.30 35.78 23.03
C PRO A 590 4.22 36.70 23.57
N VAL A 591 4.59 37.53 24.55
CA VAL A 591 3.73 38.60 25.11
C VAL A 591 4.16 39.89 24.42
N SER A 592 3.25 40.58 23.75
CA SER A 592 3.49 41.92 23.24
C SER A 592 3.69 42.85 24.45
N LEU A 593 4.89 43.33 24.66
CA LEU A 593 5.13 44.45 25.59
C LEU A 593 4.51 45.66 24.93
N ASN A 594 3.31 46.07 25.39
CA ASN A 594 2.72 47.35 25.02
C ASN A 594 3.60 48.49 25.50
#